data_1f2a8b2ee8a8b5b96bc0b74b6925a654
#
_entry.id   1f2a8b2ee8a8b5b96bc0b74b6925a654
#
_cell.length_a   1.000
_cell.length_b   1.000
_cell.length_c   1.000
_cell.angle_alpha   90.00
_cell.angle_beta   90.00
_cell.angle_gamma   90.00
#
_symmetry.space_group_name_H-M   'P 1'
#
loop_
_entity.id
_entity.type
_entity.pdbx_description
1 polymer ?
#
loop_
_entity_poly.entity_id
_entity_poly.type
_entity_poly.pdbx_seq_one_letter_code
_entity_poly.pdbx_strand_id
1 'polypeptide(L)'
;MVTCLVIGDMGKGTKDQYDVGKLMKKLYKKYKIKFVLGLGDNIYPDGCTSVNDPLFKSNFEKPYAILPNHKWYMCLGNHDYGYLQNKEGLLDNSVHQVDYTKHSKKWYMPSKYYSFVKGQAEFFYLDTNLDRMSESTIQHQLHIMKDKLDKSTKKWKVVVGHHTWRSIAGHGNAEPRFETFLKDLFKDTTPNLYMCGHDHCKTLIVKDGITLVVCGTGGEVYDEASVNLSMVNDCSLEYFSPTLGVATLNITNHKLDLVFYDAKGNKEYSYKIT
;
A
#
# COMPACT_ATOMS: atom_id res chain seq x y z
N MET A 1 -12.09 -8.31 16.80
CA MET A 1 -11.77 -6.94 16.36
C MET A 1 -10.26 -6.77 16.27
N VAL A 2 -9.77 -6.33 15.12
CA VAL A 2 -8.34 -6.06 14.86
C VAL A 2 -8.24 -4.72 14.14
N THR A 3 -7.33 -3.85 14.59
CA THR A 3 -7.10 -2.55 13.97
C THR A 3 -5.67 -2.44 13.47
N CYS A 4 -5.47 -1.95 12.25
CA CYS A 4 -4.16 -1.66 11.67
C CYS A 4 -4.08 -0.23 11.17
N LEU A 5 -2.84 0.25 10.97
CA LEU A 5 -2.53 1.46 10.22
C LEU A 5 -2.28 1.10 8.74
N VAL A 6 -2.52 2.07 7.87
CA VAL A 6 -2.31 1.96 6.43
C VAL A 6 -1.50 3.18 5.97
N ILE A 7 -0.39 2.95 5.28
CA ILE A 7 0.52 4.01 4.83
C ILE A 7 1.29 3.55 3.58
N GLY A 8 1.42 4.41 2.59
CA GLY A 8 2.27 4.23 1.42
C GLY A 8 3.16 5.44 1.19
N ASP A 9 4.13 5.31 0.26
CA ASP A 9 4.95 6.41 -0.27
C ASP A 9 5.69 7.20 0.84
N MET A 10 6.28 6.45 1.76
CA MET A 10 6.70 6.99 3.04
C MET A 10 8.20 7.24 3.19
N GLY A 11 9.03 6.54 2.43
CA GLY A 11 10.47 6.38 2.69
C GLY A 11 11.36 7.51 2.20
N LYS A 12 11.01 8.77 2.43
CA LYS A 12 11.79 9.94 1.96
C LYS A 12 12.84 10.45 2.93
N GLY A 13 12.77 10.08 4.22
CA GLY A 13 13.68 10.59 5.26
C GLY A 13 13.43 12.06 5.63
N THR A 14 12.32 12.65 5.19
CA THR A 14 11.99 14.07 5.33
C THR A 14 11.29 14.39 6.65
N LYS A 15 11.18 15.69 6.95
CA LYS A 15 10.38 16.19 8.09
C LYS A 15 8.94 15.69 8.02
N ASP A 16 8.35 15.63 6.83
CA ASP A 16 6.96 15.22 6.61
C ASP A 16 6.74 13.77 7.02
N GLN A 17 7.66 12.87 6.65
CA GLN A 17 7.63 11.48 7.12
C GLN A 17 7.71 11.39 8.65
N TYR A 18 8.57 12.19 9.31
CA TYR A 18 8.64 12.22 10.77
C TYR A 18 7.36 12.76 11.40
N ASP A 19 6.69 13.73 10.80
CA ASP A 19 5.41 14.27 11.30
C ASP A 19 4.29 13.23 11.17
N VAL A 20 4.26 12.48 10.07
CA VAL A 20 3.39 11.30 9.91
C VAL A 20 3.71 10.22 10.96
N GLY A 21 4.98 9.96 11.24
CA GLY A 21 5.39 9.06 12.33
C GLY A 21 4.85 9.48 13.70
N LYS A 22 4.85 10.78 14.00
CA LYS A 22 4.24 11.33 15.24
C LYS A 22 2.72 11.15 15.28
N LEU A 23 2.05 11.37 14.13
CA LEU A 23 0.62 11.06 13.98
C LEU A 23 0.35 9.58 14.29
N MET A 24 1.10 8.68 13.66
CA MET A 24 0.95 7.23 13.90
C MET A 24 1.09 6.89 15.38
N LYS A 25 2.05 7.51 16.10
CA LYS A 25 2.19 7.34 17.56
C LYS A 25 0.96 7.77 18.33
N LYS A 26 0.31 8.88 17.94
CA LYS A 26 -0.97 9.32 18.55
C LYS A 26 -2.07 8.27 18.31
N LEU A 27 -2.16 7.75 17.09
CA LEU A 27 -3.14 6.72 16.71
C LEU A 27 -2.88 5.39 17.44
N TYR A 28 -1.63 4.97 17.63
CA TYR A 28 -1.28 3.81 18.46
C TYR A 28 -1.77 3.94 19.89
N LYS A 29 -1.67 5.17 20.48
CA LYS A 29 -2.18 5.43 21.84
C LYS A 29 -3.70 5.42 21.91
N LYS A 30 -4.36 5.91 20.86
CA LYS A 30 -5.83 6.04 20.80
C LYS A 30 -6.51 4.71 20.46
N TYR A 31 -5.93 3.96 19.54
CA TYR A 31 -6.47 2.70 19.05
C TYR A 31 -5.51 1.56 19.33
N LYS A 32 -6.02 0.37 19.63
CA LYS A 32 -5.19 -0.83 19.88
C LYS A 32 -4.62 -1.38 18.56
N ILE A 33 -3.77 -0.61 17.89
CA ILE A 33 -3.14 -1.00 16.64
C ILE A 33 -2.31 -2.28 16.83
N LYS A 34 -2.44 -3.23 15.91
CA LYS A 34 -1.80 -4.54 15.95
C LYS A 34 -0.72 -4.74 14.90
N PHE A 35 -0.81 -4.06 13.77
CA PHE A 35 0.14 -4.12 12.66
C PHE A 35 -0.03 -2.91 11.74
N VAL A 36 0.85 -2.79 10.78
CA VAL A 36 0.80 -1.75 9.74
C VAL A 36 0.75 -2.43 8.38
N LEU A 37 -0.01 -1.86 7.44
CA LEU A 37 -0.01 -2.17 6.02
C LEU A 37 0.81 -1.10 5.30
N GLY A 38 1.96 -1.49 4.73
CA GLY A 38 2.77 -0.66 3.85
C GLY A 38 2.35 -0.89 2.40
N LEU A 39 2.14 0.20 1.67
CA LEU A 39 1.57 0.20 0.33
C LEU A 39 2.61 0.47 -0.78
N GLY A 40 3.89 0.21 -0.50
CA GLY A 40 4.98 0.41 -1.46
C GLY A 40 5.60 1.80 -1.40
N ASP A 41 6.61 2.01 -2.24
CA ASP A 41 7.54 3.14 -2.21
C ASP A 41 8.07 3.37 -0.81
N ASN A 42 8.68 2.29 -0.34
CA ASN A 42 9.14 2.18 1.04
C ASN A 42 10.40 2.97 1.29
N ILE A 43 11.28 3.10 0.26
CA ILE A 43 12.58 3.76 0.34
C ILE A 43 12.85 4.54 -0.97
N TYR A 44 12.90 5.84 -0.89
CA TYR A 44 13.26 6.74 -1.99
C TYR A 44 14.77 7.08 -1.99
N PRO A 45 15.36 7.50 -3.19
CA PRO A 45 14.67 7.56 -4.49
C PRO A 45 14.62 6.21 -5.24
N ASP A 46 15.56 5.29 -4.97
CA ASP A 46 15.84 4.12 -5.80
C ASP A 46 15.91 2.81 -5.00
N GLY A 47 15.15 2.69 -3.91
CA GLY A 47 15.20 1.54 -3.02
C GLY A 47 16.53 1.44 -2.26
N CYS A 48 16.98 0.22 -1.98
CA CYS A 48 18.21 -0.06 -1.25
C CYS A 48 19.13 -0.97 -2.06
N THR A 49 20.42 -0.64 -2.13
CA THR A 49 21.42 -1.37 -2.91
C THR A 49 22.00 -2.61 -2.20
N SER A 50 21.67 -2.78 -0.93
CA SER A 50 22.01 -3.97 -0.12
C SER A 50 21.12 -4.03 1.12
N VAL A 51 21.09 -5.17 1.82
CA VAL A 51 20.41 -5.30 3.12
C VAL A 51 21.02 -4.44 4.22
N ASN A 52 22.25 -3.98 4.05
CA ASN A 52 22.98 -3.10 4.97
C ASN A 52 22.94 -1.63 4.53
N ASP A 53 22.18 -1.30 3.50
CA ASP A 53 22.03 0.07 3.02
C ASP A 53 21.59 1.00 4.15
N PRO A 54 22.30 2.13 4.40
CA PRO A 54 21.94 3.08 5.44
C PRO A 54 20.56 3.69 5.29
N LEU A 55 19.97 3.65 4.09
CA LEU A 55 18.61 4.12 3.83
C LEU A 55 17.54 3.35 4.63
N PHE A 56 17.72 2.05 4.88
CA PHE A 56 16.81 1.34 5.79
C PHE A 56 16.76 2.00 7.17
N LYS A 57 17.93 2.44 7.67
CA LYS A 57 18.00 3.11 8.95
C LYS A 57 17.44 4.54 8.92
N SER A 58 17.80 5.33 7.90
CA SER A 58 17.41 6.75 7.81
C SER A 58 15.95 6.92 7.42
N ASN A 59 15.45 6.10 6.49
CA ASN A 59 14.14 6.30 5.86
C ASN A 59 13.05 5.35 6.40
N PHE A 60 13.41 4.37 7.23
CA PHE A 60 12.42 3.50 7.87
C PHE A 60 12.63 3.38 9.39
N GLU A 61 13.76 2.85 9.88
CA GLU A 61 13.90 2.55 11.30
C GLU A 61 13.84 3.81 12.18
N LYS A 62 14.54 4.89 11.81
CA LYS A 62 14.58 6.14 12.59
C LYS A 62 13.24 6.88 12.62
N PRO A 63 12.57 7.16 11.48
CA PRO A 63 11.28 7.85 11.49
C PRO A 63 10.21 7.14 12.33
N TYR A 64 10.27 5.81 12.37
CA TYR A 64 9.30 4.98 13.08
C TYR A 64 9.85 4.35 14.38
N ALA A 65 11.03 4.78 14.87
CA ALA A 65 11.60 4.30 16.14
C ALA A 65 10.68 4.53 17.35
N ILE A 66 9.86 5.58 17.28
CA ILE A 66 8.90 5.96 18.32
C ILE A 66 7.67 5.06 18.41
N LEU A 67 7.50 4.12 17.47
CA LEU A 67 6.37 3.19 17.41
C LEU A 67 6.73 1.83 18.01
N PRO A 68 5.74 1.08 18.53
CA PRO A 68 5.95 -0.30 18.98
C PRO A 68 6.47 -1.19 17.85
N ASN A 69 7.17 -2.28 18.24
CA ASN A 69 7.69 -3.27 17.29
C ASN A 69 6.59 -4.22 16.77
N HIS A 70 5.50 -3.66 16.25
CA HIS A 70 4.51 -4.45 15.52
C HIS A 70 4.99 -4.71 14.09
N LYS A 71 4.51 -5.81 13.50
CA LYS A 71 4.82 -6.14 12.11
C LYS A 71 4.25 -5.09 11.16
N TRP A 72 5.07 -4.67 10.21
CA TRP A 72 4.71 -3.91 9.03
C TRP A 72 4.72 -4.86 7.85
N TYR A 73 3.58 -5.15 7.31
CA TYR A 73 3.44 -5.95 6.10
C TYR A 73 3.62 -5.02 4.92
N MET A 74 4.64 -5.29 4.09
CA MET A 74 5.10 -4.37 3.05
C MET A 74 4.85 -4.95 1.66
N CYS A 75 4.57 -4.11 0.67
CA CYS A 75 4.73 -4.43 -0.75
C CYS A 75 5.78 -3.54 -1.38
N LEU A 76 6.13 -3.83 -2.62
CA LEU A 76 7.08 -3.06 -3.41
C LEU A 76 6.35 -2.00 -4.24
N GLY A 77 6.89 -0.77 -4.24
CA GLY A 77 6.54 0.24 -5.22
C GLY A 77 7.59 0.33 -6.33
N ASN A 78 7.39 1.23 -7.27
CA ASN A 78 8.30 1.39 -8.42
C ASN A 78 9.67 1.93 -8.00
N HIS A 79 9.71 2.82 -7.00
CA HIS A 79 10.98 3.32 -6.46
C HIS A 79 11.78 2.22 -5.75
N ASP A 80 11.12 1.21 -5.18
CA ASP A 80 11.79 0.12 -4.47
C ASP A 80 12.59 -0.81 -5.39
N TYR A 81 12.29 -0.82 -6.68
CA TYR A 81 13.04 -1.54 -7.71
C TYR A 81 14.30 -0.81 -8.16
N GLY A 82 14.39 0.48 -7.91
CA GLY A 82 15.43 1.36 -8.43
C GLY A 82 15.08 1.93 -9.79
N TYR A 83 15.32 3.23 -9.96
CA TYR A 83 15.15 3.90 -11.24
C TYR A 83 16.31 3.55 -12.18
N LEU A 84 16.02 3.53 -13.47
CA LEU A 84 16.99 3.22 -14.51
C LEU A 84 18.10 4.28 -14.56
N GLN A 85 19.23 4.04 -13.95
CA GLN A 85 20.40 4.87 -14.18
C GLN A 85 21.30 4.36 -15.31
N ASN A 86 21.15 3.11 -15.78
CA ASN A 86 21.96 2.57 -16.86
C ASN A 86 21.13 1.76 -17.87
N LYS A 87 21.33 2.06 -19.15
CA LYS A 87 20.68 1.39 -20.30
C LYS A 87 21.06 -0.09 -20.47
N GLU A 88 21.95 -0.66 -19.66
CA GLU A 88 22.51 -2.00 -19.85
C GLU A 88 22.03 -3.06 -18.84
N GLY A 89 21.18 -2.70 -17.87
CA GLY A 89 20.63 -3.66 -16.92
C GLY A 89 19.62 -3.00 -15.99
N LEU A 90 18.46 -3.59 -15.86
CA LEU A 90 17.48 -3.21 -14.85
C LEU A 90 18.03 -3.58 -13.48
N LEU A 91 18.41 -2.60 -12.67
CA LEU A 91 18.72 -2.86 -11.27
C LEU A 91 17.46 -3.42 -10.60
N ASP A 92 17.59 -4.53 -9.90
CA ASP A 92 16.53 -5.09 -9.06
C ASP A 92 16.90 -4.91 -7.58
N ASN A 93 16.72 -3.70 -7.08
CA ASN A 93 16.95 -3.38 -5.68
C ASN A 93 15.88 -4.00 -4.74
N SER A 94 14.78 -4.46 -5.31
CA SER A 94 13.65 -5.03 -4.56
C SER A 94 14.01 -6.27 -3.74
N VAL A 95 14.98 -7.06 -4.21
CA VAL A 95 15.45 -8.26 -3.52
C VAL A 95 16.02 -7.95 -2.12
N HIS A 96 16.67 -6.80 -1.97
CA HIS A 96 17.22 -6.35 -0.69
C HIS A 96 16.14 -6.00 0.33
N GLN A 97 14.98 -5.52 -0.13
CA GLN A 97 13.84 -5.24 0.73
C GLN A 97 13.14 -6.52 1.20
N VAL A 98 13.07 -7.54 0.35
CA VAL A 98 12.60 -8.88 0.75
C VAL A 98 13.54 -9.46 1.82
N ASP A 99 14.85 -9.45 1.58
CA ASP A 99 15.83 -9.98 2.51
C ASP A 99 15.91 -9.21 3.83
N TYR A 100 15.59 -7.90 3.84
CA TYR A 100 15.55 -7.08 5.04
C TYR A 100 14.54 -7.58 6.09
N THR A 101 13.58 -8.39 5.70
CA THR A 101 12.67 -9.11 6.62
C THR A 101 13.42 -9.89 7.71
N LYS A 102 14.63 -10.36 7.44
CA LYS A 102 15.48 -11.12 8.38
C LYS A 102 16.26 -10.20 9.33
N HIS A 103 16.34 -8.91 9.04
CA HIS A 103 17.15 -7.91 9.72
C HIS A 103 16.33 -6.94 10.60
N SER A 104 15.04 -6.79 10.37
CA SER A 104 14.17 -5.89 11.12
C SER A 104 13.11 -6.63 11.93
N LYS A 105 12.80 -6.10 13.14
CA LYS A 105 11.70 -6.60 13.96
C LYS A 105 10.33 -6.13 13.44
N LYS A 106 10.31 -5.00 12.72
CA LYS A 106 9.09 -4.37 12.18
C LYS A 106 8.82 -4.81 10.75
N TRP A 107 9.80 -4.71 9.88
CA TRP A 107 9.69 -5.01 8.46
C TRP A 107 9.34 -6.47 8.19
N TYR A 108 8.30 -6.70 7.38
CA TYR A 108 7.91 -8.04 6.98
C TYR A 108 7.43 -8.06 5.53
N MET A 109 8.25 -8.60 4.66
CA MET A 109 7.99 -8.86 3.25
C MET A 109 8.69 -10.17 2.89
N PRO A 110 8.05 -11.32 3.13
CA PRO A 110 8.70 -12.63 2.99
C PRO A 110 8.97 -13.03 1.53
N SER A 111 8.28 -12.39 0.60
CA SER A 111 8.44 -12.49 -0.85
C SER A 111 7.82 -11.27 -1.51
N LYS A 112 8.04 -11.09 -2.82
CA LYS A 112 7.47 -9.96 -3.60
C LYS A 112 5.94 -9.98 -3.62
N TYR A 113 5.31 -11.17 -3.53
CA TYR A 113 3.87 -11.35 -3.36
C TYR A 113 3.59 -12.48 -2.37
N TYR A 114 2.59 -12.30 -1.52
CA TYR A 114 2.25 -13.23 -0.43
C TYR A 114 0.87 -12.95 0.13
N SER A 115 0.36 -13.84 0.99
CA SER A 115 -0.86 -13.59 1.76
C SER A 115 -0.68 -13.91 3.24
N PHE A 116 -1.52 -13.30 4.07
CA PHE A 116 -1.60 -13.62 5.50
C PHE A 116 -2.98 -13.31 6.06
N VAL A 117 -3.31 -13.94 7.18
CA VAL A 117 -4.60 -13.79 7.86
C VAL A 117 -4.45 -13.00 9.16
N LYS A 118 -5.37 -12.06 9.39
CA LYS A 118 -5.56 -11.37 10.68
C LYS A 118 -7.06 -11.27 11.02
N GLY A 119 -7.46 -12.00 12.02
CA GLY A 119 -8.86 -12.06 12.42
C GLY A 119 -9.76 -12.61 11.30
N GLN A 120 -10.74 -11.82 10.88
CA GLN A 120 -11.69 -12.18 9.82
C GLN A 120 -11.27 -11.70 8.44
N ALA A 121 -10.07 -11.12 8.30
CA ALA A 121 -9.54 -10.69 7.01
C ALA A 121 -8.36 -11.56 6.57
N GLU A 122 -8.28 -11.80 5.28
CA GLU A 122 -7.09 -12.25 4.57
C GLU A 122 -6.61 -11.14 3.66
N PHE A 123 -5.30 -10.90 3.70
CA PHE A 123 -4.60 -9.86 2.96
C PHE A 123 -3.77 -10.53 1.88
N PHE A 124 -3.94 -10.07 0.64
CA PHE A 124 -3.25 -10.58 -0.55
C PHE A 124 -2.35 -9.48 -1.08
N TYR A 125 -1.07 -9.58 -0.82
CA TYR A 125 -0.05 -8.63 -1.26
C TYR A 125 0.45 -8.99 -2.65
N LEU A 126 0.37 -8.03 -3.56
CA LEU A 126 0.80 -8.15 -4.96
C LEU A 126 2.08 -7.35 -5.20
N ASP A 127 2.92 -7.85 -6.06
CA ASP A 127 3.90 -7.03 -6.75
C ASP A 127 3.25 -6.50 -8.03
N THR A 128 2.99 -5.22 -8.07
CA THR A 128 2.30 -4.55 -9.18
C THR A 128 3.26 -3.94 -10.21
N ASN A 129 4.58 -4.16 -10.05
CA ASN A 129 5.61 -3.69 -10.98
C ASN A 129 5.71 -4.63 -12.20
N LEU A 130 4.62 -4.79 -12.95
CA LEU A 130 4.53 -5.77 -14.04
C LEU A 130 5.49 -5.49 -15.20
N ASP A 131 5.93 -4.25 -15.37
CA ASP A 131 6.95 -3.82 -16.31
C ASP A 131 8.37 -4.34 -15.97
N ARG A 132 8.56 -4.73 -14.69
CA ARG A 132 9.81 -5.28 -14.16
C ARG A 132 9.85 -6.81 -14.14
N MET A 133 8.82 -7.46 -14.65
CA MET A 133 8.67 -8.91 -14.60
C MET A 133 8.60 -9.52 -15.99
N SER A 134 9.10 -10.75 -16.09
CA SER A 134 8.81 -11.59 -17.26
C SER A 134 7.33 -12.00 -17.29
N GLU A 135 6.80 -12.28 -18.47
CA GLU A 135 5.42 -12.74 -18.61
C GLU A 135 5.15 -14.01 -17.79
N SER A 136 6.12 -14.94 -17.75
CA SER A 136 6.01 -16.16 -16.93
C SER A 136 5.90 -15.86 -15.44
N THR A 137 6.61 -14.84 -14.93
CA THR A 137 6.52 -14.41 -13.53
C THR A 137 5.16 -13.79 -13.23
N ILE A 138 4.62 -12.97 -14.14
CA ILE A 138 3.29 -12.36 -14.00
C ILE A 138 2.21 -13.44 -13.95
N GLN A 139 2.26 -14.40 -14.89
CA GLN A 139 1.29 -15.50 -14.93
C GLN A 139 1.40 -16.41 -13.70
N HIS A 140 2.60 -16.64 -13.20
CA HIS A 140 2.81 -17.38 -11.95
C HIS A 140 2.19 -16.65 -10.75
N GLN A 141 2.44 -15.35 -10.62
CA GLN A 141 1.82 -14.52 -9.56
C GLN A 141 0.30 -14.56 -9.66
N LEU A 142 -0.25 -14.33 -10.86
CA LEU A 142 -1.68 -14.35 -11.11
C LEU A 142 -2.30 -15.68 -10.68
N HIS A 143 -1.73 -16.79 -11.12
CA HIS A 143 -2.20 -18.14 -10.78
C HIS A 143 -2.20 -18.38 -9.26
N ILE A 144 -1.07 -18.12 -8.59
CA ILE A 144 -0.93 -18.35 -7.14
C ILE A 144 -1.88 -17.46 -6.33
N MET A 145 -1.95 -16.17 -6.67
CA MET A 145 -2.75 -15.23 -5.89
C MET A 145 -4.24 -15.39 -6.15
N LYS A 146 -4.64 -15.73 -7.38
CA LYS A 146 -6.02 -16.08 -7.71
C LYS A 146 -6.47 -17.34 -6.96
N ASP A 147 -5.68 -18.41 -6.98
CA ASP A 147 -5.98 -19.65 -6.26
C ASP A 147 -6.19 -19.39 -4.75
N LYS A 148 -5.32 -18.58 -4.15
CA LYS A 148 -5.44 -18.18 -2.74
C LYS A 148 -6.70 -17.35 -2.47
N LEU A 149 -7.01 -16.39 -3.35
CA LEU A 149 -8.17 -15.52 -3.23
C LEU A 149 -9.47 -16.32 -3.33
N ASP A 150 -9.56 -17.22 -4.31
CA ASP A 150 -10.73 -18.06 -4.56
C ASP A 150 -10.96 -19.07 -3.43
N LYS A 151 -9.90 -19.63 -2.84
CA LYS A 151 -9.97 -20.56 -1.71
C LYS A 151 -10.16 -19.89 -0.36
N SER A 152 -10.04 -18.57 -0.27
CA SER A 152 -10.16 -17.86 1.00
C SER A 152 -11.56 -17.99 1.59
N THR A 153 -11.62 -18.51 2.80
CA THR A 153 -12.86 -18.62 3.60
C THR A 153 -13.08 -17.42 4.53
N LYS A 154 -12.19 -16.42 4.49
CA LYS A 154 -12.32 -15.24 5.33
C LYS A 154 -13.42 -14.32 4.81
N LYS A 155 -14.16 -13.71 5.75
CA LYS A 155 -15.22 -12.76 5.40
C LYS A 155 -14.68 -11.60 4.56
N TRP A 156 -13.53 -11.07 4.95
CA TRP A 156 -12.95 -9.90 4.31
C TRP A 156 -11.70 -10.29 3.50
N LYS A 157 -11.75 -10.00 2.22
CA LYS A 157 -10.64 -10.16 1.29
C LYS A 157 -10.10 -8.78 0.94
N VAL A 158 -8.86 -8.53 1.34
CA VAL A 158 -8.18 -7.25 1.14
C VAL A 158 -6.97 -7.46 0.25
N VAL A 159 -7.01 -6.92 -0.95
CA VAL A 159 -5.88 -6.97 -1.88
C VAL A 159 -5.07 -5.69 -1.72
N VAL A 160 -3.76 -5.85 -1.66
CA VAL A 160 -2.79 -4.75 -1.45
C VAL A 160 -1.76 -4.79 -2.57
N GLY A 161 -1.54 -3.66 -3.20
CA GLY A 161 -0.48 -3.43 -4.17
C GLY A 161 0.04 -2.02 -4.03
N HIS A 162 0.87 -1.58 -4.97
CA HIS A 162 1.35 -0.21 -4.97
C HIS A 162 0.63 0.67 -6.00
N HIS A 163 0.55 0.21 -7.26
CA HIS A 163 -0.03 1.01 -8.34
C HIS A 163 -1.55 1.14 -8.22
N THR A 164 -2.06 2.28 -8.65
CA THR A 164 -3.49 2.59 -8.64
C THR A 164 -4.26 1.79 -9.69
N TRP A 165 -5.48 1.34 -9.36
CA TRP A 165 -6.42 0.84 -10.39
C TRP A 165 -7.22 1.99 -11.00
N ARG A 166 -7.75 2.85 -10.13
CA ARG A 166 -8.38 4.13 -10.50
C ARG A 166 -7.84 5.21 -9.58
N SER A 167 -7.52 6.34 -10.18
CA SER A 167 -7.11 7.54 -9.46
C SER A 167 -7.45 8.79 -10.24
N ILE A 168 -7.63 9.88 -9.52
CA ILE A 168 -7.86 11.22 -10.08
C ILE A 168 -6.61 12.09 -10.01
N ALA A 169 -5.51 11.57 -9.43
CA ALA A 169 -4.26 12.30 -9.26
C ALA A 169 -3.24 11.99 -10.37
N GLY A 170 -2.01 12.45 -10.20
CA GLY A 170 -1.02 12.58 -11.26
C GLY A 170 -0.64 11.32 -12.04
N HIS A 171 -0.61 10.15 -11.38
CA HIS A 171 -0.32 8.87 -12.08
C HIS A 171 -1.56 8.27 -12.74
N GLY A 172 -2.75 8.61 -12.25
CA GLY A 172 -4.02 8.26 -12.88
C GLY A 172 -4.39 6.77 -12.78
N ASN A 173 -5.12 6.32 -13.81
CA ASN A 173 -5.65 4.97 -13.87
C ASN A 173 -4.59 3.94 -14.27
N ALA A 174 -4.83 2.69 -13.89
CA ALA A 174 -4.00 1.55 -14.26
C ALA A 174 -3.74 1.49 -15.76
N GLU A 175 -2.50 1.22 -16.13
CA GLU A 175 -2.12 0.87 -17.49
C GLU A 175 -2.88 -0.40 -17.96
N PRO A 176 -3.17 -0.55 -19.24
CA PRO A 176 -4.00 -1.64 -19.76
C PRO A 176 -3.57 -3.05 -19.32
N ARG A 177 -2.26 -3.29 -19.21
CA ARG A 177 -1.70 -4.58 -18.77
C ARG A 177 -2.04 -4.84 -17.29
N PHE A 178 -1.90 -3.83 -16.44
CA PHE A 178 -2.22 -3.96 -15.02
C PHE A 178 -3.74 -4.05 -14.78
N GLU A 179 -4.52 -3.31 -15.54
CA GLU A 179 -5.98 -3.43 -15.49
C GLU A 179 -6.45 -4.83 -15.87
N THR A 180 -5.87 -5.42 -16.91
CA THR A 180 -6.17 -6.80 -17.34
C THR A 180 -5.80 -7.79 -16.24
N PHE A 181 -4.61 -7.65 -15.65
CA PHE A 181 -4.16 -8.48 -14.52
C PHE A 181 -5.16 -8.46 -13.34
N LEU A 182 -5.63 -7.27 -12.95
CA LEU A 182 -6.60 -7.13 -11.85
C LEU A 182 -7.97 -7.74 -12.22
N LYS A 183 -8.44 -7.55 -13.44
CA LYS A 183 -9.70 -8.14 -13.93
C LYS A 183 -9.63 -9.67 -13.93
N ASP A 184 -8.52 -10.25 -14.35
CA ASP A 184 -8.31 -11.70 -14.34
C ASP A 184 -8.20 -12.24 -12.90
N LEU A 185 -7.51 -11.51 -12.03
CA LEU A 185 -7.39 -11.87 -10.62
C LEU A 185 -8.75 -11.89 -9.89
N PHE A 186 -9.62 -10.92 -10.20
CA PHE A 186 -10.91 -10.74 -9.53
C PHE A 186 -12.09 -11.42 -10.24
N LYS A 187 -11.83 -12.15 -11.30
CA LYS A 187 -12.87 -12.74 -12.18
C LYS A 187 -13.87 -13.62 -11.43
N ASP A 188 -13.38 -14.47 -10.52
CA ASP A 188 -14.22 -15.45 -9.82
C ASP A 188 -14.49 -15.04 -8.37
N THR A 189 -13.63 -14.21 -7.80
CA THR A 189 -13.75 -13.72 -6.41
C THR A 189 -13.49 -12.23 -6.33
N THR A 190 -14.54 -11.46 -6.09
CA THR A 190 -14.46 -10.01 -5.88
C THR A 190 -13.92 -9.71 -4.47
N PRO A 191 -12.79 -8.99 -4.32
CA PRO A 191 -12.32 -8.56 -3.01
C PRO A 191 -13.20 -7.42 -2.45
N ASN A 192 -13.18 -7.23 -1.13
CA ASN A 192 -13.89 -6.12 -0.50
C ASN A 192 -13.11 -4.79 -0.68
N LEU A 193 -11.77 -4.87 -0.65
CA LEU A 193 -10.87 -3.73 -0.74
C LEU A 193 -9.72 -4.03 -1.71
N TYR A 194 -9.36 -3.03 -2.51
CA TYR A 194 -8.04 -2.89 -3.11
C TYR A 194 -7.38 -1.65 -2.53
N MET A 195 -6.20 -1.81 -1.92
CA MET A 195 -5.48 -0.72 -1.25
C MET A 195 -4.13 -0.50 -1.92
N CYS A 196 -3.80 0.75 -2.21
CA CYS A 196 -2.56 1.12 -2.89
C CYS A 196 -2.02 2.47 -2.42
N GLY A 197 -0.79 2.79 -2.85
CA GLY A 197 -0.12 4.08 -2.75
C GLY A 197 0.00 4.71 -4.13
N HIS A 198 1.23 5.02 -4.53
CA HIS A 198 1.67 5.51 -5.82
C HIS A 198 1.27 6.97 -6.10
N ASP A 199 -0.01 7.29 -6.03
CA ASP A 199 -0.46 8.69 -6.02
C ASP A 199 -0.36 9.25 -4.60
N HIS A 200 0.36 10.38 -4.46
CA HIS A 200 0.61 11.01 -3.17
C HIS A 200 -0.61 11.79 -2.67
N CYS A 201 -1.73 11.09 -2.60
CA CYS A 201 -3.01 11.59 -2.09
C CYS A 201 -3.70 10.51 -1.23
N LYS A 202 -4.82 10.89 -0.62
CA LYS A 202 -5.77 9.96 -0.01
C LYS A 202 -7.05 9.98 -0.79
N THR A 203 -7.47 8.83 -1.30
CA THR A 203 -8.67 8.72 -2.15
C THR A 203 -9.47 7.49 -1.77
N LEU A 204 -10.79 7.58 -1.84
CA LEU A 204 -11.70 6.47 -1.79
C LEU A 204 -12.62 6.51 -3.00
N ILE A 205 -12.60 5.44 -3.78
CA ILE A 205 -13.39 5.24 -4.99
C ILE A 205 -14.11 3.90 -4.87
N VAL A 206 -15.36 3.82 -5.31
CA VAL A 206 -16.09 2.55 -5.42
C VAL A 206 -16.25 2.20 -6.88
N LYS A 207 -15.77 1.00 -7.26
CA LYS A 207 -15.83 0.47 -8.61
C LYS A 207 -16.25 -1.01 -8.58
N ASP A 208 -17.30 -1.35 -9.31
CA ASP A 208 -17.76 -2.74 -9.48
C ASP A 208 -17.94 -3.50 -8.14
N GLY A 209 -18.39 -2.79 -7.11
CA GLY A 209 -18.57 -3.33 -5.75
C GLY A 209 -17.27 -3.44 -4.92
N ILE A 210 -16.13 -3.04 -5.48
CA ILE A 210 -14.84 -3.02 -4.78
C ILE A 210 -14.57 -1.61 -4.27
N THR A 211 -14.17 -1.49 -3.01
CA THR A 211 -13.68 -0.22 -2.45
C THR A 211 -12.19 -0.08 -2.77
N LEU A 212 -11.83 0.91 -3.58
CA LEU A 212 -10.46 1.25 -3.95
C LEU A 212 -9.97 2.35 -3.01
N VAL A 213 -8.84 2.13 -2.37
CA VAL A 213 -8.24 3.04 -1.38
C VAL A 213 -6.84 3.41 -1.81
N VAL A 214 -6.61 4.68 -2.09
CA VAL A 214 -5.26 5.24 -2.22
C VAL A 214 -4.87 5.86 -0.88
N CYS A 215 -3.69 5.57 -0.36
CA CYS A 215 -3.13 6.16 0.86
C CYS A 215 -1.62 6.35 0.72
N GLY A 216 -1.22 7.19 -0.24
CA GLY A 216 0.16 7.46 -0.64
C GLY A 216 0.76 8.74 -0.03
N THR A 217 0.31 9.16 1.15
CA THR A 217 0.72 10.43 1.76
C THR A 217 1.62 10.27 2.98
N GLY A 218 2.41 9.19 3.00
CA GLY A 218 3.29 8.87 4.13
C GLY A 218 4.54 9.73 4.26
N GLY A 219 5.02 10.32 3.15
CA GLY A 219 6.25 11.13 3.13
C GLY A 219 6.19 12.39 2.27
N GLU A 220 5.17 12.50 1.43
CA GLU A 220 4.98 13.62 0.50
C GLU A 220 3.53 13.69 0.02
N VAL A 221 3.13 14.83 -0.53
CA VAL A 221 1.87 15.04 -1.23
C VAL A 221 2.11 15.75 -2.55
N TYR A 222 1.24 15.50 -3.53
CA TYR A 222 1.25 16.25 -4.78
C TYR A 222 0.48 17.57 -4.66
N ASP A 223 0.76 18.48 -5.58
CA ASP A 223 0.00 19.71 -5.72
C ASP A 223 -1.41 19.39 -6.26
N GLU A 224 -2.44 20.07 -5.77
CA GLU A 224 -3.85 19.89 -6.17
C GLU A 224 -4.10 20.12 -7.67
N ALA A 225 -3.19 20.84 -8.35
CA ALA A 225 -3.28 21.16 -9.78
C ALA A 225 -3.30 19.92 -10.71
N SER A 226 -2.96 18.72 -10.22
CA SER A 226 -2.94 17.48 -11.02
C SER A 226 -4.23 16.66 -10.98
N VAL A 227 -5.29 17.15 -10.34
CA VAL A 227 -6.55 16.37 -10.18
C VAL A 227 -7.38 16.39 -11.46
N ASN A 228 -7.77 15.20 -11.93
CA ASN A 228 -8.63 15.03 -13.11
C ASN A 228 -9.82 14.10 -12.81
N LEU A 229 -10.97 14.70 -12.55
CA LEU A 229 -12.21 13.97 -12.20
C LEU A 229 -12.74 13.10 -13.35
N SER A 230 -12.40 13.40 -14.62
CA SER A 230 -12.88 12.60 -15.76
C SER A 230 -12.32 11.19 -15.77
N MET A 231 -11.24 10.92 -15.04
CA MET A 231 -10.59 9.61 -14.96
C MET A 231 -11.41 8.55 -14.21
N VAL A 232 -12.43 8.95 -13.48
CA VAL A 232 -13.26 8.05 -12.66
C VAL A 232 -14.74 8.10 -13.05
N ASN A 233 -15.06 8.43 -14.29
CA ASN A 233 -16.43 8.46 -14.81
C ASN A 233 -17.17 7.11 -14.74
N ASP A 234 -16.42 6.00 -14.66
CA ASP A 234 -16.94 4.63 -14.51
C ASP A 234 -17.02 4.18 -13.02
N CYS A 235 -16.87 5.12 -12.07
CA CYS A 235 -16.74 4.84 -10.64
C CYS A 235 -17.50 5.88 -9.82
N SER A 236 -17.65 5.62 -8.50
CA SER A 236 -18.10 6.61 -7.52
C SER A 236 -16.90 7.12 -6.73
N LEU A 237 -16.58 8.41 -6.85
CA LEU A 237 -15.59 9.07 -6.00
C LEU A 237 -16.25 9.50 -4.69
N GLU A 238 -15.85 8.88 -3.60
CA GLU A 238 -16.40 9.14 -2.26
C GLU A 238 -15.57 10.15 -1.47
N TYR A 239 -14.26 10.17 -1.71
CA TYR A 239 -13.35 11.03 -0.95
C TYR A 239 -12.03 11.28 -1.71
N PHE A 240 -11.50 12.50 -1.54
CA PHE A 240 -10.16 12.90 -1.98
C PHE A 240 -9.55 13.89 -1.00
N SER A 241 -8.25 13.78 -0.73
CA SER A 241 -7.47 14.76 0.02
C SER A 241 -5.98 14.70 -0.36
N PRO A 242 -5.37 15.84 -0.71
CA PRO A 242 -3.95 15.97 -0.99
C PRO A 242 -3.15 16.36 0.27
N THR A 243 -3.52 15.87 1.44
CA THR A 243 -2.85 16.22 2.71
C THR A 243 -2.03 15.04 3.23
N LEU A 244 -0.88 15.34 3.87
CA LEU A 244 -0.08 14.33 4.57
C LEU A 244 -0.94 13.56 5.60
N GLY A 245 -0.70 12.28 5.72
CA GLY A 245 -1.41 11.49 6.71
C GLY A 245 -1.37 9.98 6.51
N VAL A 246 -2.30 9.30 7.14
CA VAL A 246 -2.46 7.83 7.10
C VAL A 246 -3.92 7.45 7.24
N ALA A 247 -4.23 6.17 7.03
CA ALA A 247 -5.52 5.62 7.39
C ALA A 247 -5.43 4.59 8.53
N THR A 248 -6.56 4.33 9.18
CA THR A 248 -6.76 3.15 10.03
C THR A 248 -7.82 2.26 9.41
N LEU A 249 -7.62 0.95 9.48
CA LEU A 249 -8.61 -0.05 9.11
C LEU A 249 -8.95 -0.88 10.34
N ASN A 250 -10.20 -0.80 10.78
CA ASN A 250 -10.72 -1.61 11.89
C ASN A 250 -11.56 -2.76 11.32
N ILE A 251 -11.20 -3.98 11.69
CA ILE A 251 -11.73 -5.24 11.15
C ILE A 251 -12.55 -5.94 12.22
N THR A 252 -13.81 -6.15 11.96
CA THR A 252 -14.70 -6.93 12.81
C THR A 252 -15.36 -8.08 12.02
N ASN A 253 -16.18 -8.88 12.68
CA ASN A 253 -16.98 -9.90 12.00
C ASN A 253 -18.08 -9.30 11.10
N HIS A 254 -18.48 -8.05 11.35
CA HIS A 254 -19.66 -7.46 10.72
C HIS A 254 -19.32 -6.34 9.73
N LYS A 255 -18.18 -5.67 9.92
CA LYS A 255 -17.81 -4.51 9.12
C LYS A 255 -16.29 -4.29 9.09
N LEU A 256 -15.85 -3.57 8.03
CA LEU A 256 -14.60 -2.86 7.98
C LEU A 256 -14.90 -1.37 8.16
N ASP A 257 -14.22 -0.71 9.11
CA ASP A 257 -14.28 0.75 9.26
C ASP A 257 -12.91 1.33 8.82
N LEU A 258 -12.90 2.06 7.72
CA LEU A 258 -11.75 2.81 7.22
C LEU A 258 -11.86 4.26 7.67
N VAL A 259 -10.78 4.84 8.19
CA VAL A 259 -10.75 6.25 8.61
C VAL A 259 -9.44 6.90 8.18
N PHE A 260 -9.53 7.97 7.41
CA PHE A 260 -8.39 8.81 7.03
C PHE A 260 -8.12 9.91 8.06
N TYR A 261 -6.85 10.20 8.27
CA TYR A 261 -6.36 11.23 9.19
C TYR A 261 -5.32 12.10 8.50
N ASP A 262 -5.37 13.42 8.77
CA ASP A 262 -4.30 14.34 8.42
C ASP A 262 -3.10 14.22 9.39
N ALA A 263 -1.96 14.82 9.07
CA ALA A 263 -0.75 14.76 9.89
C ALA A 263 -0.92 15.44 11.28
N LYS A 264 -1.93 16.30 11.46
CA LYS A 264 -2.26 16.92 12.76
C LYS A 264 -3.04 15.95 13.66
N GLY A 265 -3.66 14.92 13.07
CA GLY A 265 -4.45 13.90 13.76
C GLY A 265 -5.96 14.16 13.71
N ASN A 266 -6.40 15.08 12.86
CA ASN A 266 -7.82 15.28 12.60
C ASN A 266 -8.32 14.13 11.73
N LYS A 267 -9.54 13.66 12.04
CA LYS A 267 -10.25 12.74 11.16
C LYS A 267 -10.77 13.51 9.96
N GLU A 268 -10.38 13.12 8.76
CA GLU A 268 -10.83 13.75 7.52
C GLU A 268 -12.07 13.06 6.94
N TYR A 269 -12.03 11.74 6.86
CA TYR A 269 -13.13 10.95 6.29
C TYR A 269 -13.25 9.59 6.95
N SER A 270 -14.42 8.99 6.89
CA SER A 270 -14.62 7.58 7.31
C SER A 270 -15.61 6.88 6.41
N TYR A 271 -15.29 5.65 6.08
CA TYR A 271 -16.11 4.79 5.25
C TYR A 271 -16.32 3.42 5.91
N LYS A 272 -17.51 2.86 5.75
CA LYS A 272 -17.89 1.58 6.33
C LYS A 272 -18.30 0.61 5.23
N ILE A 273 -17.70 -0.58 5.25
CA ILE A 273 -18.05 -1.71 4.40
C ILE A 273 -18.73 -2.76 5.28
N THR A 274 -19.90 -3.23 4.89
CA THR A 274 -20.74 -4.17 5.66
C THR A 274 -20.95 -5.50 4.94
#